data_3f5f7b382dab4f8c8237ba108116d00f
#
_entry.id   3f5f7b382dab4f8c8237ba108116d00f
#
_cell.length_a   1.000
_cell.length_b   1.000
_cell.length_c   1.000
_cell.angle_alpha   90.00
_cell.angle_beta   90.00
_cell.angle_gamma   90.00
#
_symmetry.space_group_name_H-M   'P 1'
#
loop_
_entity.id
_entity.type
_entity.pdbx_description
1 polymer ?
#
loop_
_entity_poly.entity_id
_entity_poly.type
_entity_poly.pdbx_seq_one_letter_code
_entity_poly.pdbx_strand_id
1 'polypeptide(L)'
;FLTASSVQFVGKGANLFELGMQYSGKFDVINAVLRTCFLWDRVRVQGGAYGSQSSFDSYSGDYGLVSYRDPNLTETLDIYDQIADYLENLDISEKELTKILIGCVGRLDPPMTADRKGSVSMVEYLTGKTYELKQQRRDELLSTSLEEIKSFSSLFRKMEKSGNVCVLGNEEKIKKAKNRFDHLVAVFD
;
A
#
# COMPACT_ATOMS: atom_id res chain seq x y z
N PHE A 1 -2.57 -1.05 -20.45
CA PHE A 1 -2.84 -2.32 -21.17
C PHE A 1 -4.32 -2.39 -21.52
N LEU A 2 -4.63 -2.47 -22.81
CA LEU A 2 -5.98 -2.40 -23.37
C LEU A 2 -6.58 -3.80 -23.49
N THR A 3 -7.79 -3.99 -22.97
CA THR A 3 -8.54 -5.25 -23.06
C THR A 3 -10.03 -4.99 -23.31
N ALA A 4 -10.78 -6.05 -23.66
CA ALA A 4 -12.24 -6.01 -23.79
C ALA A 4 -12.97 -6.10 -22.42
N SER A 5 -12.24 -6.03 -21.29
CA SER A 5 -12.84 -6.11 -19.95
C SER A 5 -13.78 -4.94 -19.67
N SER A 6 -14.85 -5.18 -18.92
CA SER A 6 -15.73 -4.13 -18.40
C SER A 6 -15.20 -3.45 -17.11
N VAL A 7 -14.21 -4.06 -16.48
CA VAL A 7 -13.60 -3.61 -15.22
C VAL A 7 -12.11 -3.31 -15.39
N GLN A 8 -11.56 -2.54 -14.47
CA GLN A 8 -10.16 -2.13 -14.46
C GLN A 8 -9.38 -2.83 -13.34
N PHE A 9 -8.08 -2.93 -13.54
CA PHE A 9 -7.06 -3.23 -12.54
C PHE A 9 -6.14 -2.02 -12.52
N VAL A 10 -6.30 -1.18 -11.52
CA VAL A 10 -5.60 0.12 -11.46
C VAL A 10 -4.47 0.03 -10.47
N GLY A 11 -3.25 0.27 -10.93
CA GLY A 11 -2.05 0.25 -10.10
C GLY A 11 -1.31 1.59 -10.13
N LYS A 12 -0.81 2.02 -8.96
CA LYS A 12 0.16 3.10 -8.81
C LYS A 12 1.22 2.68 -7.80
N GLY A 13 2.49 2.86 -8.14
CA GLY A 13 3.60 2.44 -7.27
C GLY A 13 4.83 3.31 -7.40
N ALA A 14 5.70 3.22 -6.41
CA ALA A 14 7.01 3.86 -6.39
C ALA A 14 7.96 3.08 -5.48
N ASN A 15 9.26 3.26 -5.68
CA ASN A 15 10.24 2.83 -4.70
C ASN A 15 10.40 3.90 -3.62
N LEU A 16 9.95 3.60 -2.41
CA LEU A 16 9.93 4.58 -1.31
C LEU A 16 11.34 4.90 -0.79
N PHE A 17 12.30 3.98 -0.95
CA PHE A 17 13.69 4.23 -0.56
C PHE A 17 14.33 5.27 -1.48
N GLU A 18 14.04 5.21 -2.78
CA GLU A 18 14.48 6.23 -3.74
C GLU A 18 13.84 7.60 -3.47
N LEU A 19 12.64 7.62 -2.87
CA LEU A 19 11.98 8.84 -2.41
C LEU A 19 12.52 9.38 -1.08
N GLY A 20 13.50 8.68 -0.48
CA GLY A 20 14.19 9.09 0.75
C GLY A 20 13.62 8.48 2.04
N MET A 21 12.78 7.45 1.95
CA MET A 21 12.32 6.72 3.12
C MET A 21 13.44 5.84 3.66
N GLN A 22 13.62 5.84 4.98
CA GLN A 22 14.32 4.77 5.69
C GLN A 22 13.28 3.84 6.31
N TYR A 23 13.48 2.53 6.12
CA TYR A 23 12.52 1.57 6.65
C TYR A 23 12.48 1.60 8.18
N SER A 24 11.27 1.62 8.70
CA SER A 24 10.96 1.46 10.13
C SER A 24 9.67 0.67 10.28
N GLY A 25 9.55 -0.08 11.37
CA GLY A 25 8.32 -0.80 11.76
C GLY A 25 7.09 0.09 11.85
N LYS A 26 7.26 1.41 12.02
CA LYS A 26 6.19 2.41 11.97
C LYS A 26 5.43 2.40 10.65
N PHE A 27 6.12 2.13 9.53
CA PHE A 27 5.48 2.09 8.22
C PHE A 27 4.42 0.99 8.10
N ASP A 28 4.56 -0.10 8.85
CA ASP A 28 3.53 -1.16 8.89
C ASP A 28 2.19 -0.63 9.43
N VAL A 29 2.25 0.32 10.38
CA VAL A 29 1.06 0.97 10.94
C VAL A 29 0.43 1.90 9.92
N ILE A 30 1.26 2.73 9.26
CA ILE A 30 0.79 3.66 8.22
C ILE A 30 0.12 2.87 7.09
N ASN A 31 0.75 1.80 6.62
CA ASN A 31 0.20 0.94 5.58
C ASN A 31 -1.11 0.27 6.02
N ALA A 32 -1.23 -0.10 7.30
CA ALA A 32 -2.48 -0.61 7.86
C ALA A 32 -3.59 0.45 7.88
N VAL A 33 -3.29 1.67 8.31
CA VAL A 33 -4.23 2.81 8.28
C VAL A 33 -4.73 3.04 6.86
N LEU A 34 -3.81 3.17 5.91
CA LEU A 34 -4.18 3.39 4.51
C LEU A 34 -5.07 2.29 3.96
N ARG A 35 -4.73 1.04 4.22
CA ARG A 35 -5.49 -0.11 3.72
C ARG A 35 -6.89 -0.21 4.34
N THR A 36 -7.01 -0.02 5.65
CA THR A 36 -8.28 -0.29 6.38
C THR A 36 -9.18 0.93 6.50
N CYS A 37 -8.63 2.14 6.59
CA CYS A 37 -9.41 3.34 6.82
C CYS A 37 -9.60 4.19 5.55
N PHE A 38 -8.66 4.13 4.61
CA PHE A 38 -8.70 4.97 3.40
C PHE A 38 -9.09 4.17 2.15
N LEU A 39 -8.27 3.20 1.74
CA LEU A 39 -8.48 2.47 0.49
C LEU A 39 -9.75 1.62 0.53
N TRP A 40 -10.00 0.96 1.67
CA TRP A 40 -11.22 0.18 1.84
C TRP A 40 -12.47 1.04 1.68
N ASP A 41 -12.51 2.21 2.32
CA ASP A 41 -13.67 3.09 2.25
C ASP A 41 -13.80 3.73 0.87
N ARG A 42 -12.76 4.42 0.39
CA ARG A 42 -12.82 5.24 -0.81
C ARG A 42 -12.89 4.42 -2.10
N VAL A 43 -12.05 3.38 -2.23
CA VAL A 43 -11.94 2.61 -3.48
C VAL A 43 -12.96 1.46 -3.52
N ARG A 44 -13.13 0.74 -2.39
CA ARG A 44 -14.02 -0.41 -2.36
C ARG A 44 -15.46 -0.04 -2.04
N VAL A 45 -15.73 0.60 -0.90
CA VAL A 45 -17.10 0.84 -0.43
C VAL A 45 -17.78 1.92 -1.26
N GLN A 46 -17.15 3.08 -1.43
CA GLN A 46 -17.70 4.20 -2.20
C GLN A 46 -17.48 4.01 -3.71
N GLY A 47 -16.29 3.59 -4.11
CA GLY A 47 -15.91 3.43 -5.52
C GLY A 47 -16.45 2.15 -6.18
N GLY A 48 -16.85 1.14 -5.41
CA GLY A 48 -17.45 -0.09 -5.92
C GLY A 48 -16.43 -1.11 -6.48
N ALA A 49 -15.13 -0.94 -6.26
CA ALA A 49 -14.14 -1.93 -6.61
C ALA A 49 -14.35 -3.22 -5.79
N TYR A 50 -14.09 -4.38 -6.39
CA TYR A 50 -14.18 -5.65 -5.66
C TYR A 50 -13.13 -5.74 -4.54
N GLY A 51 -11.94 -5.20 -4.76
CA GLY A 51 -10.89 -5.10 -3.77
C GLY A 51 -9.95 -3.93 -4.01
N SER A 52 -9.32 -3.47 -2.92
CA SER A 52 -8.22 -2.51 -2.96
C SER A 52 -7.18 -2.90 -1.94
N GLN A 53 -5.92 -2.80 -2.32
CA GLN A 53 -4.78 -3.22 -1.49
C GLN A 53 -3.63 -2.24 -1.62
N SER A 54 -2.80 -2.20 -0.58
CA SER A 54 -1.46 -1.66 -0.64
C SER A 54 -0.45 -2.73 -0.22
N SER A 55 0.68 -2.77 -0.89
CA SER A 55 1.79 -3.68 -0.60
C SER A 55 3.08 -2.89 -0.42
N PHE A 56 3.93 -3.36 0.47
CA PHE A 56 5.26 -2.80 0.69
C PHE A 56 6.25 -3.92 0.89
N ASP A 57 7.34 -3.86 0.15
CA ASP A 57 8.49 -4.75 0.35
C ASP A 57 9.57 -4.01 1.15
N SER A 58 9.83 -4.49 2.36
CA SER A 58 10.80 -3.87 3.28
C SER A 58 12.25 -4.10 2.90
N TYR A 59 12.54 -4.94 1.90
CA TYR A 59 13.90 -5.18 1.39
C TYR A 59 14.20 -4.32 0.18
N SER A 60 13.28 -4.25 -0.80
CA SER A 60 13.48 -3.46 -2.02
C SER A 60 13.01 -2.02 -1.87
N GLY A 61 12.09 -1.72 -0.97
CA GLY A 61 11.45 -0.41 -0.84
C GLY A 61 10.26 -0.20 -1.79
N ASP A 62 9.90 -1.22 -2.56
CA ASP A 62 8.81 -1.11 -3.51
C ASP A 62 7.46 -1.02 -2.80
N TYR A 63 6.69 -0.01 -3.14
CA TYR A 63 5.35 0.23 -2.64
C TYR A 63 4.36 0.28 -3.80
N GLY A 64 3.26 -0.42 -3.65
CA GLY A 64 2.20 -0.47 -4.66
C GLY A 64 0.81 -0.32 -4.06
N LEU A 65 -0.01 0.45 -4.75
CA LEU A 65 -1.45 0.59 -4.56
C LEU A 65 -2.12 -0.10 -5.72
N VAL A 66 -3.08 -0.98 -5.47
CA VAL A 66 -3.79 -1.70 -6.52
C VAL A 66 -5.28 -1.79 -6.22
N SER A 67 -6.10 -1.64 -7.26
CA SER A 67 -7.51 -2.01 -7.23
C SER A 67 -7.76 -3.23 -8.12
N TYR A 68 -8.75 -4.01 -7.74
CA TYR A 68 -9.11 -5.26 -8.40
C TYR A 68 -10.57 -5.24 -8.83
N ARG A 69 -10.82 -5.51 -10.11
CA ARG A 69 -12.16 -5.48 -10.72
C ARG A 69 -12.88 -4.18 -10.38
N ASP A 70 -12.23 -3.09 -10.69
CA ASP A 70 -12.66 -1.71 -10.40
C ASP A 70 -13.56 -1.18 -11.52
N PRO A 71 -14.74 -0.66 -11.24
CA PRO A 71 -15.55 0.01 -12.25
C PRO A 71 -14.96 1.37 -12.66
N ASN A 72 -14.08 1.97 -11.84
CA ASN A 72 -13.48 3.27 -12.06
C ASN A 72 -12.04 3.15 -12.56
N LEU A 73 -11.49 4.23 -13.08
CA LEU A 73 -10.10 4.36 -13.51
C LEU A 73 -9.49 5.66 -12.98
N THR A 74 -9.90 6.78 -13.53
CA THR A 74 -9.37 8.10 -13.18
C THR A 74 -9.68 8.47 -11.74
N GLU A 75 -10.89 8.19 -11.30
CA GLU A 75 -11.34 8.42 -9.92
C GLU A 75 -10.50 7.63 -8.91
N THR A 76 -10.13 6.40 -9.24
CA THR A 76 -9.28 5.57 -8.38
C THR A 76 -7.84 6.09 -8.33
N LEU A 77 -7.29 6.55 -9.47
CA LEU A 77 -5.98 7.22 -9.49
C LEU A 77 -5.99 8.52 -8.68
N ASP A 78 -7.06 9.31 -8.80
CA ASP A 78 -7.22 10.54 -8.03
C ASP A 78 -7.36 10.26 -6.51
N ILE A 79 -8.00 9.14 -6.13
CA ILE A 79 -8.01 8.69 -4.73
C ILE A 79 -6.61 8.34 -4.25
N TYR A 80 -5.79 7.66 -5.06
CA TYR A 80 -4.40 7.36 -4.68
C TYR A 80 -3.57 8.62 -4.47
N ASP A 81 -3.82 9.67 -5.26
CA ASP A 81 -3.15 10.96 -5.14
C ASP A 81 -3.57 11.75 -3.89
N GLN A 82 -4.73 11.45 -3.31
CA GLN A 82 -5.23 12.07 -2.07
C GLN A 82 -4.63 11.47 -0.77
N ILE A 83 -3.80 10.43 -0.84
CA ILE A 83 -3.23 9.77 0.35
C ILE A 83 -2.44 10.75 1.21
N ALA A 84 -1.67 11.65 0.60
CA ALA A 84 -0.89 12.64 1.33
C ALA A 84 -1.78 13.59 2.15
N ASP A 85 -2.84 14.12 1.52
CA ASP A 85 -3.82 14.98 2.18
C ASP A 85 -4.58 14.24 3.29
N TYR A 86 -4.94 12.99 3.05
CA TYR A 86 -5.59 12.15 4.04
C TYR A 86 -4.73 11.95 5.29
N LEU A 87 -3.44 11.60 5.12
CA LEU A 87 -2.53 11.41 6.24
C LEU A 87 -2.30 12.71 7.02
N GLU A 88 -2.13 13.83 6.33
CA GLU A 88 -1.93 15.14 6.95
C GLU A 88 -3.09 15.54 7.85
N ASN A 89 -4.31 15.26 7.39
CA ASN A 89 -5.55 15.58 8.10
C ASN A 89 -6.13 14.39 8.88
N LEU A 90 -5.34 13.33 9.09
CA LEU A 90 -5.81 12.13 9.79
C LEU A 90 -6.25 12.49 11.21
N ASP A 91 -7.50 12.16 11.54
CA ASP A 91 -8.07 12.30 12.86
C ASP A 91 -8.67 10.96 13.31
N ILE A 92 -7.93 10.25 14.15
CA ILE A 92 -8.34 8.98 14.74
C ILE A 92 -8.12 9.04 16.25
N SER A 93 -9.03 8.44 17.00
CA SER A 93 -8.91 8.34 18.46
C SER A 93 -7.77 7.41 18.88
N GLU A 94 -7.22 7.61 20.09
CA GLU A 94 -6.24 6.68 20.68
C GLU A 94 -6.73 5.24 20.70
N LYS A 95 -8.03 5.03 20.91
CA LYS A 95 -8.64 3.68 20.90
C LYS A 95 -8.59 3.05 19.50
N GLU A 96 -8.78 3.83 18.45
CA GLU A 96 -8.69 3.35 17.05
C GLU A 96 -7.25 3.07 16.69
N LEU A 97 -6.32 3.95 17.04
CA LEU A 97 -4.89 3.70 16.84
C LEU A 97 -4.45 2.42 17.56
N THR A 98 -4.85 2.23 18.82
CA THR A 98 -4.55 1.01 19.59
C THR A 98 -5.07 -0.26 18.88
N LYS A 99 -6.28 -0.24 18.31
CA LYS A 99 -6.82 -1.38 17.54
C LYS A 99 -5.97 -1.68 16.30
N ILE A 100 -5.52 -0.64 15.60
CA ILE A 100 -4.66 -0.79 14.42
C ILE A 100 -3.31 -1.39 14.83
N LEU A 101 -2.69 -0.89 15.91
CA LEU A 101 -1.44 -1.42 16.46
C LEU A 101 -1.56 -2.91 16.82
N ILE A 102 -2.62 -3.30 17.54
CA ILE A 102 -2.89 -4.71 17.88
C ILE A 102 -3.01 -5.56 16.60
N GLY A 103 -3.72 -5.07 15.60
CA GLY A 103 -3.84 -5.75 14.31
C GLY A 103 -2.50 -5.90 13.57
N CYS A 104 -1.60 -4.92 13.71
CA CYS A 104 -0.25 -4.98 13.14
C CYS A 104 0.62 -6.02 13.87
N VAL A 105 0.60 -6.04 15.21
CA VAL A 105 1.31 -7.05 16.02
C VAL A 105 0.84 -8.46 15.68
N GLY A 106 -0.47 -8.67 15.56
CA GLY A 106 -1.03 -9.98 15.17
C GLY A 106 -0.55 -10.48 13.79
N ARG A 107 -0.15 -9.58 12.89
CA ARG A 107 0.47 -9.95 11.62
C ARG A 107 1.96 -10.25 11.72
N LEU A 108 2.67 -9.66 12.69
CA LEU A 108 4.08 -9.97 12.96
C LEU A 108 4.25 -11.35 13.58
N ASP A 109 3.31 -11.77 14.43
CA ASP A 109 3.36 -13.01 15.20
C ASP A 109 2.20 -13.97 14.84
N PRO A 110 2.06 -14.39 13.57
CA PRO A 110 1.02 -15.33 13.21
C PRO A 110 1.28 -16.70 13.88
N PRO A 111 0.24 -17.42 14.28
CA PRO A 111 0.38 -18.81 14.70
C PRO A 111 1.03 -19.65 13.60
N MET A 112 2.05 -20.43 13.95
CA MET A 112 2.81 -21.22 12.99
C MET A 112 2.87 -22.70 13.41
N THR A 113 2.66 -23.58 12.44
CA THR A 113 2.94 -25.02 12.56
C THR A 113 4.45 -25.28 12.64
N ALA A 114 4.87 -26.45 13.10
CA ALA A 114 6.29 -26.76 13.30
C ALA A 114 7.11 -26.67 12.00
N ASP A 115 6.56 -27.15 10.87
CA ASP A 115 7.17 -27.07 9.53
C ASP A 115 7.34 -25.62 9.08
N ARG A 116 6.32 -24.78 9.30
CA ARG A 116 6.37 -23.35 8.96
C ARG A 116 7.41 -22.61 9.81
N LYS A 117 7.53 -22.93 11.11
CA LYS A 117 8.60 -22.38 11.96
C LYS A 117 9.98 -22.68 11.39
N GLY A 118 10.21 -23.92 10.96
CA GLY A 118 11.47 -24.33 10.32
C GLY A 118 11.76 -23.55 9.05
N SER A 119 10.77 -23.44 8.15
CA SER A 119 10.91 -22.69 6.90
C SER A 119 11.16 -21.19 7.13
N VAL A 120 10.43 -20.57 8.06
CA VAL A 120 10.62 -19.16 8.41
C VAL A 120 12.02 -18.94 9.02
N SER A 121 12.45 -19.78 9.96
CA SER A 121 13.77 -19.68 10.58
C SER A 121 14.91 -19.82 9.56
N MET A 122 14.75 -20.72 8.58
CA MET A 122 15.71 -20.87 7.49
C MET A 122 15.81 -19.59 6.63
N VAL A 123 14.65 -19.02 6.24
CA VAL A 123 14.63 -17.77 5.47
C VAL A 123 15.21 -16.61 6.27
N GLU A 124 14.87 -16.49 7.54
CA GLU A 124 15.43 -15.45 8.43
C GLU A 124 16.94 -15.57 8.56
N TYR A 125 17.47 -16.79 8.70
CA TYR A 125 18.93 -17.04 8.72
C TYR A 125 19.59 -16.64 7.41
N LEU A 126 19.03 -17.05 6.27
CA LEU A 126 19.60 -16.76 4.94
C LEU A 126 19.54 -15.27 4.58
N THR A 127 18.53 -14.54 5.09
CA THR A 127 18.37 -13.10 4.84
C THR A 127 18.99 -12.21 5.92
N GLY A 128 19.64 -12.78 6.94
CA GLY A 128 20.25 -12.04 8.04
C GLY A 128 19.22 -11.35 8.96
N LYS A 129 17.95 -11.81 8.99
CA LYS A 129 16.92 -11.24 9.83
C LYS A 129 17.04 -11.75 11.26
N THR A 130 17.79 -11.02 12.08
CA THR A 130 18.07 -11.41 13.47
C THR A 130 16.87 -11.16 14.40
N TYR A 131 16.94 -11.73 15.62
CA TYR A 131 15.95 -11.48 16.66
C TYR A 131 15.91 -10.00 17.06
N GLU A 132 17.06 -9.35 17.14
CA GLU A 132 17.21 -7.94 17.50
C GLU A 132 16.50 -7.04 16.47
N LEU A 133 16.67 -7.29 15.17
CA LEU A 133 15.98 -6.58 14.11
C LEU A 133 14.46 -6.76 14.19
N LYS A 134 14.00 -7.97 14.51
CA LYS A 134 12.56 -8.25 14.68
C LYS A 134 12.01 -7.51 15.90
N GLN A 135 12.78 -7.48 17.01
CA GLN A 135 12.36 -6.76 18.21
C GLN A 135 12.35 -5.26 17.99
N GLN A 136 13.38 -4.71 17.36
CA GLN A 136 13.41 -3.30 16.97
C GLN A 136 12.18 -2.91 16.16
N ARG A 137 11.86 -3.68 15.12
CA ARG A 137 10.66 -3.45 14.29
C ARG A 137 9.37 -3.45 15.12
N ARG A 138 9.26 -4.37 16.09
CA ARG A 138 8.11 -4.43 16.99
C ARG A 138 8.02 -3.19 17.89
N ASP A 139 9.14 -2.77 18.46
CA ASP A 139 9.20 -1.60 19.35
C ASP A 139 8.87 -0.32 18.59
N GLU A 140 9.39 -0.15 17.38
CA GLU A 140 9.07 0.94 16.48
C GLU A 140 7.57 0.97 16.13
N LEU A 141 6.98 -0.20 15.80
CA LEU A 141 5.56 -0.33 15.52
C LEU A 141 4.71 0.07 16.73
N LEU A 142 5.04 -0.44 17.92
CA LEU A 142 4.28 -0.19 19.14
C LEU A 142 4.38 1.26 19.62
N SER A 143 5.50 1.94 19.33
CA SER A 143 5.72 3.34 19.69
C SER A 143 5.13 4.35 18.68
N THR A 144 4.47 3.89 17.62
CA THR A 144 3.95 4.77 16.57
C THR A 144 2.85 5.69 17.10
N SER A 145 3.08 7.00 17.00
CA SER A 145 2.11 8.05 17.35
C SER A 145 1.33 8.54 16.14
N LEU A 146 0.24 9.27 16.39
CA LEU A 146 -0.56 9.90 15.32
C LEU A 146 0.27 10.94 14.55
N GLU A 147 1.10 11.71 15.23
CA GLU A 147 1.97 12.72 14.62
C GLU A 147 2.99 12.09 13.68
N GLU A 148 3.53 10.94 14.06
CA GLU A 148 4.45 10.19 13.21
C GLU A 148 3.74 9.65 11.96
N ILE A 149 2.51 9.15 12.08
CA ILE A 149 1.70 8.74 10.93
C ILE A 149 1.48 9.93 9.98
N LYS A 150 1.10 11.09 10.51
CA LYS A 150 0.92 12.32 9.72
C LYS A 150 2.19 12.76 9.00
N SER A 151 3.36 12.59 9.61
CA SER A 151 4.64 13.00 9.03
C SER A 151 4.97 12.31 7.71
N PHE A 152 4.41 11.10 7.48
CA PHE A 152 4.56 10.37 6.22
C PHE A 152 3.80 10.99 5.04
N SER A 153 2.93 11.99 5.28
CA SER A 153 2.26 12.73 4.21
C SER A 153 3.27 13.29 3.20
N SER A 154 4.41 13.79 3.67
CA SER A 154 5.49 14.32 2.84
C SER A 154 6.09 13.29 1.87
N LEU A 155 6.19 12.02 2.27
CA LEU A 155 6.64 10.93 1.43
C LEU A 155 5.61 10.61 0.33
N PHE A 156 4.33 10.53 0.70
CA PHE A 156 3.25 10.29 -0.27
C PHE A 156 3.03 11.46 -1.22
N ARG A 157 3.34 12.69 -0.82
CA ARG A 157 3.41 13.86 -1.73
C ARG A 157 4.47 13.69 -2.83
N LYS A 158 5.61 13.08 -2.52
CA LYS A 158 6.62 12.75 -3.52
C LYS A 158 6.12 11.64 -4.44
N MET A 159 5.52 10.58 -3.88
CA MET A 159 4.95 9.48 -4.65
C MET A 159 3.81 9.94 -5.58
N GLU A 160 2.98 10.90 -5.17
CA GLU A 160 1.95 11.51 -6.01
C GLU A 160 2.54 12.02 -7.33
N LYS A 161 3.70 12.71 -7.25
CA LYS A 161 4.35 13.37 -8.39
C LYS A 161 5.20 12.45 -9.25
N SER A 162 5.79 11.41 -8.66
CA SER A 162 6.78 10.54 -9.31
C SER A 162 6.35 9.07 -9.42
N GLY A 163 5.17 8.71 -8.90
CA GLY A 163 4.69 7.34 -8.91
C GLY A 163 4.36 6.85 -10.33
N ASN A 164 4.79 5.63 -10.63
CA ASN A 164 4.46 4.96 -11.88
C ASN A 164 3.03 4.44 -11.84
N VAL A 165 2.32 4.61 -12.96
CA VAL A 165 0.93 4.16 -13.13
C VAL A 165 0.89 3.00 -14.12
N CYS A 166 0.18 1.93 -13.76
CA CYS A 166 -0.07 0.79 -14.62
C CYS A 166 -1.53 0.38 -14.54
N VAL A 167 -2.22 0.35 -15.66
CA VAL A 167 -3.63 -0.04 -15.73
C VAL A 167 -3.83 -1.12 -16.76
N LEU A 168 -4.55 -2.17 -16.36
CA LEU A 168 -5.09 -3.19 -17.26
C LEU A 168 -6.62 -3.09 -17.23
N GLY A 169 -7.26 -2.87 -18.39
CA GLY A 169 -8.71 -2.72 -18.38
C GLY A 169 -9.34 -2.33 -19.69
N ASN A 170 -10.51 -1.72 -19.58
CA ASN A 170 -11.36 -1.36 -20.70
C ASN A 170 -10.68 -0.38 -21.67
N GLU A 171 -10.58 -0.77 -22.93
CA GLU A 171 -9.91 0.01 -23.97
C GLU A 171 -10.47 1.42 -24.12
N GLU A 172 -11.81 1.58 -24.14
CA GLU A 172 -12.44 2.89 -24.32
C GLU A 172 -12.15 3.82 -23.12
N LYS A 173 -12.23 3.30 -21.90
CA LYS A 173 -11.95 4.08 -20.68
C LYS A 173 -10.48 4.51 -20.63
N ILE A 174 -9.57 3.61 -20.94
CA ILE A 174 -8.12 3.92 -20.97
C ILE A 174 -7.82 4.94 -22.06
N LYS A 175 -8.40 4.78 -23.28
CA LYS A 175 -8.23 5.76 -24.38
C LYS A 175 -8.79 7.14 -24.02
N LYS A 176 -9.92 7.22 -23.28
CA LYS A 176 -10.45 8.51 -22.78
C LYS A 176 -9.50 9.18 -21.78
N ALA A 177 -8.78 8.40 -21.01
CA ALA A 177 -7.81 8.87 -20.00
C ALA A 177 -6.36 8.85 -20.52
N LYS A 178 -6.12 8.88 -21.82
CA LYS A 178 -4.80 8.71 -22.45
C LYS A 178 -3.74 9.68 -21.94
N ASN A 179 -4.14 10.86 -21.50
CA ASN A 179 -3.23 11.88 -20.93
C ASN A 179 -2.62 11.49 -19.57
N ARG A 180 -3.09 10.42 -18.94
CA ARG A 180 -2.56 9.86 -17.70
C ARG A 180 -1.51 8.77 -17.95
N PHE A 181 -1.20 8.45 -19.21
CA PHE A 181 -0.34 7.32 -19.58
C PHE A 181 0.65 7.71 -20.67
N ASP A 182 1.89 7.27 -20.53
CA ASP A 182 2.93 7.45 -21.54
C ASP A 182 2.76 6.48 -22.72
N HIS A 183 2.30 5.25 -22.43
CA HIS A 183 2.16 4.19 -23.40
C HIS A 183 0.83 3.47 -23.28
N LEU A 184 0.22 3.15 -24.43
CA LEU A 184 -0.96 2.28 -24.52
C LEU A 184 -0.59 1.03 -25.31
N VAL A 185 -0.82 -0.14 -24.73
CA VAL A 185 -0.46 -1.44 -25.33
C VAL A 185 -1.69 -2.34 -25.38
N ALA A 186 -2.03 -2.86 -26.56
CA ALA A 186 -3.03 -3.90 -26.69
C ALA A 186 -2.47 -5.22 -26.13
N VAL A 187 -3.28 -5.94 -25.35
CA VAL A 187 -2.89 -7.25 -24.76
C VAL A 187 -3.15 -8.37 -25.76
N PHE A 188 -4.17 -8.19 -26.59
CA PHE A 188 -4.53 -9.15 -27.64
C PHE A 188 -4.65 -8.41 -28.97
N ASP A 189 -4.14 -9.03 -30.01
CA ASP A 189 -4.30 -8.62 -31.42
C ASP A 189 -5.71 -8.91 -31.93
#